data_e91b462f5a7e7dd01f56fc86bc2fe8ce
#
_entry.id   e91b462f5a7e7dd01f56fc86bc2fe8ce
#
_cell.length_a   1.000
_cell.length_b   1.000
_cell.length_c   1.000
_cell.angle_alpha   90.00
_cell.angle_beta   90.00
_cell.angle_gamma   90.00
#
_symmetry.space_group_name_H-M   'P 1'
#
loop_
_entity.id
_entity.type
_entity.pdbx_description
1 polymer ?
#
loop_
_entity_poly.entity_id
_entity_poly.type
_entity_poly.pdbx_seq_one_letter_code
_entity_poly.pdbx_strand_id
1 'polypeptide(L)'
;FLFNKIENLTEPKSDAPMFLLFLPEGDWHELSLLVAEYILKNNGNRVLYLGASVPDSDVKAILSLTKIDYLLCVSILSQPIVSIQNTINRIAELSHPVALMFAGRAFYHPDLKYPKAARIIYSFEDLGVS
;
A
#
# COMPACT_ATOMS: atom_id res chain seq x y z
N PHE A 1 -10.82 -17.88 -4.89
CA PHE A 1 -9.93 -18.60 -3.95
C PHE A 1 -9.31 -17.65 -2.93
N LEU A 2 -8.58 -16.65 -3.37
CA LEU A 2 -7.92 -15.72 -2.45
C LEU A 2 -8.93 -14.89 -1.62
N PHE A 3 -10.02 -14.46 -2.22
CA PHE A 3 -11.09 -13.75 -1.51
C PHE A 3 -11.67 -14.58 -0.38
N ASN A 4 -11.90 -15.88 -0.62
CA ASN A 4 -12.43 -16.76 0.43
C ASN A 4 -11.46 -16.91 1.59
N LYS A 5 -10.17 -16.97 1.32
CA LYS A 5 -9.16 -17.03 2.37
C LYS A 5 -9.12 -15.77 3.21
N ILE A 6 -9.25 -14.60 2.58
CA ILE A 6 -9.26 -13.32 3.29
C ILE A 6 -10.51 -13.21 4.20
N GLU A 7 -11.67 -13.62 3.68
CA GLU A 7 -12.93 -13.56 4.44
C GLU A 7 -12.94 -14.49 5.66
N ASN A 8 -12.15 -15.55 5.63
CA ASN A 8 -12.11 -16.54 6.71
C ASN A 8 -11.05 -16.22 7.78
N LEU A 9 -10.35 -15.11 7.66
CA LEU A 9 -9.37 -14.69 8.65
C LEU A 9 -10.05 -14.20 9.92
N THR A 10 -9.39 -14.42 11.05
CA THR A 10 -9.85 -13.93 12.35
C THR A 10 -9.86 -12.41 12.36
N GLU A 11 -10.90 -11.81 12.96
CA GLU A 11 -10.99 -10.37 13.13
C GLU A 11 -9.79 -9.86 13.94
N PRO A 12 -9.14 -8.78 13.51
CA PRO A 12 -8.01 -8.21 14.25
C PRO A 12 -8.48 -7.49 15.51
N LYS A 13 -7.57 -7.27 16.43
CA LYS A 13 -7.82 -6.46 17.63
C LYS A 13 -8.10 -5.01 17.21
N SER A 14 -8.94 -4.32 17.98
CA SER A 14 -9.33 -2.94 17.67
C SER A 14 -8.18 -1.93 17.70
N ASP A 15 -7.08 -2.25 18.40
CA ASP A 15 -5.91 -1.40 18.51
C ASP A 15 -4.77 -1.82 17.55
N ALA A 16 -5.01 -2.83 16.71
CA ALA A 16 -4.01 -3.26 15.74
C ALA A 16 -3.71 -2.13 14.74
N PRO A 17 -2.50 -2.09 14.18
CA PRO A 17 -2.18 -1.11 13.15
C PRO A 17 -3.14 -1.18 11.96
N MET A 18 -3.51 -0.02 11.44
CA MET A 18 -4.39 0.09 10.27
C MET A 18 -3.54 0.40 9.04
N PHE A 19 -3.64 -0.47 8.05
CA PHE A 19 -2.98 -0.30 6.74
C PHE A 19 -3.98 0.14 5.70
N LEU A 20 -3.63 1.15 4.93
CA LEU A 20 -4.39 1.56 3.75
C LEU A 20 -3.68 1.00 2.52
N LEU A 21 -4.38 0.18 1.75
CA LEU A 21 -3.81 -0.51 0.58
C LEU A 21 -4.48 -0.02 -0.70
N PHE A 22 -3.67 0.32 -1.70
CA PHE A 22 -4.20 0.72 -2.99
C PHE A 22 -3.16 0.59 -4.10
N LEU A 23 -3.67 0.53 -5.35
CA LEU A 23 -2.87 0.70 -6.55
C LEU A 23 -3.09 2.11 -7.06
N PRO A 24 -2.03 2.81 -7.49
CA PRO A 24 -2.17 4.18 -7.98
C PRO A 24 -3.02 4.23 -9.24
N GLU A 25 -3.54 5.41 -9.56
CA GLU A 25 -4.40 5.61 -10.72
C GLU A 25 -3.73 5.08 -12.00
N GLY A 26 -4.48 4.30 -12.75
CA GLY A 26 -3.99 3.65 -13.97
C GLY A 26 -3.47 2.24 -13.78
N ASP A 27 -3.22 1.81 -12.55
CA ASP A 27 -2.75 0.45 -12.28
C ASP A 27 -3.92 -0.43 -11.84
N TRP A 28 -4.12 -1.54 -12.55
CA TRP A 28 -5.24 -2.47 -12.36
C TRP A 28 -4.78 -3.88 -11.93
N HIS A 29 -3.50 -4.06 -11.63
CA HIS A 29 -2.92 -5.38 -11.33
C HIS A 29 -3.16 -5.75 -9.85
N GLU A 30 -4.39 -6.11 -9.52
CA GLU A 30 -4.83 -6.28 -8.13
C GLU A 30 -4.32 -7.51 -7.40
N LEU A 31 -3.81 -8.52 -8.11
CA LEU A 31 -3.43 -9.77 -7.45
C LEU A 31 -2.40 -9.55 -6.33
N SER A 32 -1.38 -8.75 -6.60
CA SER A 32 -0.35 -8.45 -5.59
C SER A 32 -0.94 -7.73 -4.38
N LEU A 33 -1.90 -6.85 -4.61
CA LEU A 33 -2.55 -6.12 -3.53
C LEU A 33 -3.40 -7.05 -2.66
N LEU A 34 -4.09 -8.01 -3.29
CA LEU A 34 -4.88 -9.01 -2.58
C LEU A 34 -3.99 -9.92 -1.72
N VAL A 35 -2.84 -10.31 -2.25
CA VAL A 35 -1.86 -11.10 -1.49
C VAL A 35 -1.36 -10.30 -0.29
N ALA A 36 -1.05 -9.02 -0.48
CA ALA A 36 -0.62 -8.16 0.62
C ALA A 36 -1.70 -8.05 1.70
N GLU A 37 -2.96 -7.88 1.30
CA GLU A 37 -4.09 -7.85 2.24
C GLU A 37 -4.18 -9.14 3.05
N TYR A 38 -4.07 -10.28 2.39
CA TYR A 38 -4.12 -11.57 3.06
C TYR A 38 -3.01 -11.69 4.11
N ILE A 39 -1.77 -11.35 3.74
CA ILE A 39 -0.62 -11.45 4.64
C ILE A 39 -0.77 -10.53 5.85
N LEU A 40 -1.17 -9.28 5.62
CA LEU A 40 -1.34 -8.32 6.70
C LEU A 40 -2.43 -8.77 7.67
N LYS A 41 -3.58 -9.21 7.17
CA LYS A 41 -4.67 -9.70 8.02
C LYS A 41 -4.28 -10.98 8.75
N ASN A 42 -3.55 -11.87 8.10
CA ASN A 42 -3.10 -13.11 8.71
C ASN A 42 -2.11 -12.83 9.87
N ASN A 43 -1.46 -11.69 9.87
CA ASN A 43 -0.55 -11.26 10.95
C ASN A 43 -1.25 -10.36 11.98
N GLY A 44 -2.57 -10.26 11.94
CA GLY A 44 -3.36 -9.55 12.94
C GLY A 44 -3.52 -8.07 12.69
N ASN A 45 -3.13 -7.56 11.54
CA ASN A 45 -3.29 -6.14 11.21
C ASN A 45 -4.68 -5.85 10.65
N ARG A 46 -5.12 -4.61 10.82
CA ARG A 46 -6.34 -4.13 10.18
C ARG A 46 -6.00 -3.58 8.81
N VAL A 47 -6.88 -3.78 7.84
CA VAL A 47 -6.65 -3.34 6.46
C VAL A 47 -7.88 -2.62 5.94
N LEU A 48 -7.66 -1.43 5.39
CA LEU A 48 -8.64 -0.72 4.59
C LEU A 48 -8.19 -0.83 3.13
N TYR A 49 -8.94 -1.62 2.36
CA TYR A 49 -8.57 -1.99 1.00
C TYR A 49 -9.31 -1.09 0.02
N LEU A 50 -8.60 -0.22 -0.68
CA LEU A 50 -9.21 0.67 -1.68
C LEU A 50 -9.26 0.06 -3.07
N GLY A 51 -8.31 -0.83 -3.39
CA GLY A 51 -8.32 -1.53 -4.66
C GLY A 51 -7.47 -0.89 -5.73
N ALA A 52 -7.88 -1.13 -6.99
CA ALA A 52 -7.12 -0.75 -8.17
C ALA A 52 -7.48 0.66 -8.64
N SER A 53 -6.51 1.29 -9.30
CA SER A 53 -6.69 2.57 -9.99
C SER A 53 -7.34 3.63 -9.11
N VAL A 54 -6.74 3.91 -7.97
CA VAL A 54 -7.30 4.84 -6.98
C VAL A 54 -6.74 6.25 -7.21
N PRO A 55 -7.61 7.25 -7.45
CA PRO A 55 -7.16 8.63 -7.58
C PRO A 55 -6.60 9.19 -6.26
N ASP A 56 -5.67 10.12 -6.37
CA ASP A 56 -5.07 10.77 -5.19
C ASP A 56 -6.14 11.40 -4.28
N SER A 57 -7.20 11.95 -4.87
CA SER A 57 -8.30 12.57 -4.11
C SER A 57 -9.00 11.59 -3.18
N ASP A 58 -9.15 10.33 -3.60
CA ASP A 58 -9.78 9.30 -2.77
C ASP A 58 -8.89 8.93 -1.60
N VAL A 59 -7.59 8.79 -1.83
CA VAL A 59 -6.61 8.53 -0.77
C VAL A 59 -6.65 9.67 0.25
N LYS A 60 -6.64 10.90 -0.22
CA LYS A 60 -6.67 12.08 0.64
C LYS A 60 -7.95 12.11 1.49
N ALA A 61 -9.10 11.79 0.88
CA ALA A 61 -10.37 11.76 1.58
C ALA A 61 -10.36 10.74 2.72
N ILE A 62 -9.86 9.54 2.45
CA ILE A 62 -9.78 8.47 3.46
C ILE A 62 -8.84 8.87 4.59
N LEU A 63 -7.69 9.46 4.28
CA LEU A 63 -6.73 9.89 5.30
C LEU A 63 -7.30 10.98 6.20
N SER A 64 -8.23 11.79 5.69
CA SER A 64 -8.90 12.83 6.50
C SER A 64 -10.03 12.29 7.38
N LEU A 65 -10.58 11.12 7.04
CA LEU A 65 -11.74 10.56 7.73
C LEU A 65 -11.38 9.42 8.69
N THR A 66 -10.26 8.77 8.48
CA THR A 66 -9.90 7.54 9.19
C THR A 66 -8.43 7.60 9.62
N LYS A 67 -8.16 7.19 10.86
CA LYS A 67 -6.77 7.10 11.31
C LYS A 67 -6.08 5.92 10.63
N ILE A 68 -5.06 6.22 9.84
CA ILE A 68 -4.24 5.23 9.14
C ILE A 68 -2.83 5.29 9.71
N ASP A 69 -2.28 4.13 10.06
CA ASP A 69 -0.92 4.03 10.58
C ASP A 69 0.10 3.84 9.47
N TYR A 70 -0.24 3.04 8.46
CA TYR A 70 0.66 2.73 7.34
C TYR A 70 -0.11 2.83 6.03
N LEU A 71 0.54 3.38 5.02
CA LEU A 71 0.01 3.40 3.66
C LEU A 71 0.90 2.50 2.80
N LEU A 72 0.30 1.50 2.18
CA LEU A 72 1.01 0.62 1.26
C LEU A 72 0.52 0.85 -0.16
N CYS A 73 1.39 1.39 -0.99
CA CYS A 73 1.15 1.59 -2.42
C CYS A 73 1.87 0.49 -3.19
N VAL A 74 1.14 -0.25 -4.00
CA VAL A 74 1.70 -1.34 -4.79
C VAL A 74 1.60 -0.99 -6.26
N SER A 75 2.66 -1.20 -7.04
CA SER A 75 2.60 -1.05 -8.49
C SER A 75 3.62 -1.94 -9.19
N ILE A 76 3.18 -2.59 -10.26
CA ILE A 76 4.07 -3.33 -11.15
C ILE A 76 4.05 -2.72 -12.56
N LEU A 77 3.38 -1.58 -12.71
CA LEU A 77 3.19 -0.94 -14.01
C LEU A 77 4.50 -0.40 -14.55
N SER A 78 4.85 -0.78 -15.79
CA SER A 78 6.04 -0.26 -16.44
C SER A 78 5.77 1.15 -16.94
N GLN A 79 6.51 2.12 -16.42
CA GLN A 79 6.36 3.54 -16.75
C GLN A 79 7.73 4.20 -16.76
N PRO A 80 7.86 5.38 -17.43
CA PRO A 80 9.09 6.16 -17.29
C PRO A 80 9.39 6.49 -15.84
N ILE A 81 10.67 6.52 -15.47
CA ILE A 81 11.10 6.80 -14.10
C ILE A 81 10.53 8.12 -13.59
N VAL A 82 10.45 9.14 -14.44
CA VAL A 82 9.87 10.43 -14.07
C VAL A 82 8.43 10.29 -13.60
N SER A 83 7.64 9.46 -14.28
CA SER A 83 6.24 9.22 -13.89
C SER A 83 6.14 8.54 -12.54
N ILE A 84 6.99 7.54 -12.31
CA ILE A 84 7.02 6.82 -11.03
C ILE A 84 7.47 7.75 -9.91
N GLN A 85 8.51 8.55 -10.16
CA GLN A 85 9.00 9.52 -9.19
C GLN A 85 7.92 10.53 -8.81
N ASN A 86 7.15 11.02 -9.80
CA ASN A 86 6.04 11.93 -9.54
C ASN A 86 4.98 11.29 -8.66
N THR A 87 4.67 10.02 -8.89
CA THR A 87 3.73 9.26 -8.04
C THR A 87 4.23 9.18 -6.60
N ILE A 88 5.50 8.83 -6.41
CA ILE A 88 6.10 8.77 -5.08
C ILE A 88 5.99 10.13 -4.37
N ASN A 89 6.33 11.20 -5.08
CA ASN A 89 6.32 12.55 -4.51
C ASN A 89 4.92 12.99 -4.11
N ARG A 90 3.91 12.72 -4.95
CA ARG A 90 2.52 13.06 -4.65
C ARG A 90 2.01 12.30 -3.43
N ILE A 91 2.28 11.00 -3.37
CA ILE A 91 1.84 10.18 -2.24
C ILE A 91 2.52 10.63 -0.95
N ALA A 92 3.81 10.92 -1.00
CA ALA A 92 4.56 11.41 0.16
C ALA A 92 3.97 12.73 0.69
N GLU A 93 3.60 13.63 -0.23
CA GLU A 93 3.05 14.92 0.15
C GLU A 93 1.68 14.81 0.78
N LEU A 94 0.77 14.02 0.18
CA LEU A 94 -0.61 13.95 0.66
C LEU A 94 -0.79 13.06 1.90
N SER A 95 0.14 12.17 2.18
CA SER A 95 -0.01 11.17 3.25
C SER A 95 0.73 11.52 4.54
N HIS A 96 1.51 12.61 4.55
CA HIS A 96 2.20 13.01 5.77
C HIS A 96 1.20 13.27 6.91
N PRO A 97 1.39 12.75 8.14
CA PRO A 97 2.58 12.05 8.66
C PRO A 97 2.48 10.51 8.67
N VAL A 98 1.64 9.92 7.85
CA VAL A 98 1.46 8.47 7.80
C VAL A 98 2.75 7.80 7.31
N ALA A 99 3.10 6.65 7.90
CA ALA A 99 4.26 5.88 7.45
C ALA A 99 3.99 5.27 6.07
N LEU A 100 4.97 5.38 5.17
CA LEU A 100 4.82 4.97 3.77
C LEU A 100 5.56 3.68 3.48
N MET A 101 4.91 2.81 2.70
CA MET A 101 5.51 1.60 2.15
C MET A 101 5.21 1.53 0.66
N PHE A 102 6.21 1.15 -0.13
CA PHE A 102 6.07 0.97 -1.57
C PHE A 102 6.48 -0.44 -1.93
N ALA A 103 5.67 -1.12 -2.73
CA ALA A 103 5.92 -2.50 -3.16
C ALA A 103 5.61 -2.65 -4.65
N GLY A 104 6.23 -3.66 -5.26
CA GLY A 104 6.08 -3.93 -6.68
C GLY A 104 7.25 -3.38 -7.48
N ARG A 105 7.55 -4.06 -8.59
CA ARG A 105 8.76 -3.77 -9.37
C ARG A 105 8.82 -2.34 -9.94
N ALA A 106 7.68 -1.65 -10.06
CA ALA A 106 7.69 -0.25 -10.49
C ALA A 106 8.56 0.61 -9.56
N PHE A 107 8.65 0.24 -8.29
CA PHE A 107 9.35 1.01 -7.26
C PHE A 107 10.77 0.54 -6.97
N TYR A 108 11.29 -0.42 -7.74
CA TYR A 108 12.60 -1.02 -7.43
C TYR A 108 13.77 -0.43 -8.22
N HIS A 109 13.52 0.60 -9.04
CA HIS A 109 14.58 1.21 -9.82
C HIS A 109 15.54 2.00 -8.90
N PRO A 110 16.87 1.81 -9.05
CA PRO A 110 17.83 2.43 -8.13
C PRO A 110 17.90 3.95 -8.19
N ASP A 111 17.43 4.56 -9.28
CA ASP A 111 17.45 6.01 -9.44
C ASP A 111 16.25 6.71 -8.79
N LEU A 112 15.28 5.96 -8.28
CA LEU A 112 14.13 6.55 -7.59
C LEU A 112 14.55 7.10 -6.22
N LYS A 113 13.97 8.24 -5.86
CA LYS A 113 14.21 8.90 -4.57
C LYS A 113 12.96 8.77 -3.71
N TYR A 114 13.16 8.41 -2.45
CA TYR A 114 12.08 8.20 -1.49
C TYR A 114 12.23 9.12 -0.29
N PRO A 115 11.11 9.45 0.39
CA PRO A 115 11.22 10.10 1.71
C PRO A 115 12.05 9.21 2.64
N LYS A 116 12.79 9.84 3.54
CA LYS A 116 13.76 9.15 4.40
C LYS A 116 13.12 8.02 5.22
N ALA A 117 11.89 8.22 5.66
CA ALA A 117 11.18 7.23 6.50
C ALA A 117 10.40 6.19 5.69
N ALA A 118 10.36 6.30 4.36
CA ALA A 118 9.63 5.34 3.53
C ALA A 118 10.36 4.00 3.49
N ARG A 119 9.57 2.92 3.46
CA ARG A 119 10.10 1.56 3.32
C ARG A 119 9.77 1.00 1.95
N ILE A 120 10.73 0.30 1.38
CA ILE A 120 10.54 -0.44 0.13
C ILE A 120 10.34 -1.90 0.49
N ILE A 121 9.24 -2.47 0.01
CA ILE A 121 8.90 -3.87 0.29
C ILE A 121 9.30 -4.70 -0.92
N TYR A 122 10.37 -5.45 -0.81
CA TYR A 122 10.89 -6.28 -1.90
C TYR A 122 10.31 -7.69 -1.92
N SER A 123 9.71 -8.11 -0.82
CA SER A 123 9.14 -9.44 -0.67
C SER A 123 7.95 -9.36 0.27
N PHE A 124 6.93 -10.17 0.03
CA PHE A 124 5.77 -10.23 0.93
C PHE A 124 6.13 -10.65 2.35
N GLU A 125 7.25 -11.35 2.52
CA GLU A 125 7.75 -11.70 3.85
C GLU A 125 8.04 -10.46 4.69
N ASP A 126 8.44 -9.36 4.05
CA ASP A 126 8.72 -8.10 4.73
C ASP A 126 7.48 -7.50 5.39
N LEU A 127 6.29 -7.85 4.92
CA LEU A 127 5.03 -7.42 5.51
C LEU A 127 4.68 -8.19 6.78
N GLY A 128 5.25 -9.37 6.96
CA GLY A 128 5.04 -10.18 8.15
C GLY A 128 5.95 -9.82 9.30
N VAL A 129 6.91 -8.94 9.09
CA VAL A 129 7.84 -8.47 10.12
C VAL A 129 7.36 -7.12 10.62
N SER A 130 6.68 -7.11 11.72
CA SER A 130 6.17 -5.89 12.34
C SER A 130 7.16 -5.34 13.36
#